data_fe81b9938270e0999ba538eb0755996b
#
_entry.id   fe81b9938270e0999ba538eb0755996b
#
_cell.length_a   1.000
_cell.length_b   1.000
_cell.length_c   1.000
_cell.angle_alpha   90.00
_cell.angle_beta   90.00
_cell.angle_gamma   90.00
#
_symmetry.space_group_name_H-M   'P 1'
#
loop_
_entity.id
_entity.type
_entity.pdbx_description
1 polymer ?
#
loop_
_entity_poly.entity_id
_entity_poly.type
_entity_poly.pdbx_seq_one_letter_code
_entity_poly.pdbx_strand_id
1 'polypeptide(L)'
;MPIVIEENAKVKAAVEYLQEVIALMGVENVAFSAVQKGEATIIRLDGEHLGALIGRRGETMESLSYLASLVANRLEGDYIKLGLD
;
A
#
# COMPACT_ATOMS: atom_id res chain seq x y z
N MET A 1 10.75 -10.83 3.86
CA MET A 1 11.13 -11.29 2.52
C MET A 1 10.60 -10.34 1.45
N PRO A 2 11.45 -9.80 0.58
CA PRO A 2 10.98 -8.84 -0.42
C PRO A 2 10.01 -9.48 -1.42
N ILE A 3 9.06 -8.67 -1.87
CA ILE A 3 8.07 -9.09 -2.86
C ILE A 3 8.30 -8.26 -4.12
N VAL A 4 8.31 -8.93 -5.27
CA VAL A 4 8.33 -8.24 -6.55
C VAL A 4 6.89 -7.87 -6.89
N ILE A 5 6.58 -6.57 -6.81
CA ILE A 5 5.21 -6.07 -6.98
C ILE A 5 4.63 -6.50 -8.32
N GLU A 6 5.41 -6.42 -9.39
CA GLU A 6 4.97 -6.79 -10.75
C GLU A 6 4.58 -8.25 -10.88
N GLU A 7 5.09 -9.12 -10.03
CA GLU A 7 4.81 -10.55 -10.07
C GLU A 7 3.64 -10.97 -9.18
N ASN A 8 3.11 -10.07 -8.36
CA ASN A 8 2.01 -10.37 -7.48
C ASN A 8 0.82 -9.48 -7.82
N ALA A 9 -0.19 -10.07 -8.47
CA ALA A 9 -1.34 -9.32 -8.96
C ALA A 9 -2.08 -8.55 -7.87
N LYS A 10 -2.25 -9.15 -6.70
CA LYS A 10 -2.96 -8.50 -5.59
C LYS A 10 -2.17 -7.32 -5.04
N VAL A 11 -0.87 -7.50 -4.83
CA VAL A 11 0.00 -6.43 -4.34
C VAL A 11 0.08 -5.32 -5.38
N LYS A 12 0.20 -5.68 -6.65
CA LYS A 12 0.24 -4.70 -7.74
C LYS A 12 -1.04 -3.86 -7.77
N ALA A 13 -2.20 -4.50 -7.66
CA ALA A 13 -3.47 -3.79 -7.65
C ALA A 13 -3.56 -2.82 -6.47
N ALA A 14 -3.11 -3.23 -5.30
CA ALA A 14 -3.09 -2.37 -4.12
C ALA A 14 -2.16 -1.18 -4.31
N VAL A 15 -0.97 -1.42 -4.85
CA VAL A 15 0.00 -0.34 -5.10
C VAL A 15 -0.54 0.65 -6.12
N GLU A 16 -1.12 0.18 -7.21
CA GLU A 16 -1.71 1.06 -8.22
C GLU A 16 -2.81 1.93 -7.63
N TYR A 17 -3.66 1.34 -6.80
CA TYR A 17 -4.71 2.09 -6.12
C TYR A 17 -4.11 3.18 -5.23
N LEU A 18 -3.10 2.81 -4.43
CA LEU A 18 -2.45 3.77 -3.54
C LEU A 18 -1.76 4.89 -4.31
N GLN A 19 -1.13 4.57 -5.43
CA GLN A 19 -0.50 5.58 -6.27
C GLN A 19 -1.51 6.62 -6.75
N GLU A 20 -2.68 6.18 -7.18
CA GLU A 20 -3.73 7.08 -7.64
C GLU A 20 -4.25 7.97 -6.51
N VAL A 21 -4.54 7.37 -5.36
CA VAL A 21 -5.07 8.10 -4.21
C VAL A 21 -4.05 9.14 -3.72
N ILE A 22 -2.80 8.74 -3.59
CA ILE A 22 -1.74 9.63 -3.12
C ILE A 22 -1.52 10.78 -4.11
N ALA A 23 -1.57 10.49 -5.40
CA ALA A 23 -1.44 11.53 -6.42
C ALA A 23 -2.59 12.54 -6.34
N LEU A 24 -3.81 12.05 -6.10
CA LEU A 24 -4.97 12.92 -5.92
C LEU A 24 -4.85 13.80 -4.67
N MET A 25 -4.10 13.35 -3.68
CA MET A 25 -3.84 14.12 -2.47
C MET A 25 -2.72 15.14 -2.67
N GLY A 26 -2.13 15.19 -3.86
CA GLY A 26 -1.09 16.16 -4.18
C GLY A 26 0.32 15.74 -3.80
N VAL A 27 0.52 14.49 -3.43
CA VAL A 27 1.84 13.99 -3.07
C VAL A 27 2.46 13.27 -4.26
N GLU A 28 3.65 13.68 -4.64
CA GLU A 28 4.37 13.10 -5.77
C GLU A 28 5.68 12.47 -5.33
N ASN A 29 6.28 11.70 -6.22
CA ASN A 29 7.58 11.09 -6.01
C ASN A 29 7.63 10.13 -4.82
N VAL A 30 6.57 9.34 -4.67
CA VAL A 30 6.51 8.32 -3.62
C VAL A 30 6.94 6.99 -4.23
N ALA A 31 7.90 6.35 -3.61
CA ALA A 31 8.34 5.01 -4.00
C ALA A 31 7.59 3.97 -3.19
N PHE A 32 7.24 2.88 -3.84
CA PHE A 32 6.55 1.76 -3.20
C PHE A 32 7.41 0.52 -3.24
N SER A 33 7.41 -0.21 -2.14
CA SER A 33 8.04 -1.53 -2.07
C SER A 33 7.16 -2.43 -1.22
N ALA A 34 7.34 -3.72 -1.33
CA ALA A 34 6.55 -4.68 -0.58
C ALA A 34 7.45 -5.76 0.00
N VAL A 35 7.12 -6.18 1.22
CA VAL A 35 7.81 -7.27 1.89
C VAL A 35 6.78 -8.18 2.54
N GLN A 36 7.13 -9.45 2.69
CA GLN A 36 6.31 -10.41 3.40
C GLN A 36 6.84 -10.56 4.83
N LYS A 37 5.98 -10.35 5.81
CA LYS A 37 6.30 -10.55 7.22
C LYS A 37 5.29 -11.53 7.82
N GLY A 38 5.71 -12.77 8.03
CA GLY A 38 4.79 -13.80 8.50
C GLY A 38 3.63 -13.96 7.53
N GLU A 39 2.41 -13.76 8.01
CA GLU A 39 1.22 -13.87 7.19
C GLU A 39 0.80 -12.55 6.54
N ALA A 40 1.47 -11.46 6.90
CA ALA A 40 1.11 -10.14 6.41
C ALA A 40 2.02 -9.69 5.27
N THR A 41 1.42 -8.98 4.31
CA THR A 41 2.15 -8.30 3.26
C THR A 41 2.21 -6.83 3.63
N ILE A 42 3.42 -6.29 3.76
CA ILE A 42 3.62 -4.91 4.15
C ILE A 42 4.07 -4.11 2.94
N ILE A 43 3.31 -3.09 2.60
CA ILE A 43 3.67 -2.15 1.53
C ILE A 43 4.32 -0.95 2.20
N ARG A 44 5.53 -0.64 1.80
CA ARG A 44 6.27 0.49 2.33
C ARG A 44 6.21 1.65 1.35
N LEU A 45 5.95 2.82 1.89
CA LEU A 45 5.93 4.06 1.14
C LEU A 45 7.12 4.91 1.55
N ASP A 46 7.83 5.45 0.56
CA ASP A 46 9.01 6.25 0.81
C ASP A 46 8.96 7.51 -0.05
N GLY A 47 9.08 8.66 0.59
CA GLY A 47 9.01 9.94 -0.13
C GLY A 47 9.19 11.11 0.82
N GLU A 48 9.48 12.27 0.24
CA GLU A 48 9.82 13.46 1.02
C GLU A 48 8.65 14.11 1.75
N HIS A 49 7.45 13.97 1.22
CA HIS A 49 6.28 14.66 1.76
C HIS A 49 5.26 13.73 2.41
N LEU A 50 5.70 12.54 2.78
CA LEU A 50 4.82 11.57 3.41
C LEU A 50 4.30 12.00 4.78
N GLY A 51 5.04 12.85 5.47
CA GLY A 51 4.61 13.37 6.75
C GLY A 51 3.26 14.09 6.67
N ALA A 52 3.05 14.85 5.61
CA ALA A 52 1.77 15.54 5.39
C ALA A 52 0.65 14.56 5.05
N LEU A 53 0.97 13.52 4.29
CA LEU A 53 0.01 12.49 3.90
C LEU A 53 -0.43 11.65 5.09
N ILE A 54 0.53 11.19 5.87
CA ILE A 54 0.29 10.34 7.03
C ILE A 54 -0.53 11.06 8.09
N GLY A 55 -0.41 12.38 8.11
CA GLY A 55 -1.10 13.18 9.09
C GLY A 55 -0.48 13.04 10.46
N ARG A 56 -1.25 13.39 11.47
CA ARG A 56 -0.73 13.48 12.83
C ARG A 56 -0.85 12.22 13.65
N ARG A 57 -1.64 11.26 13.21
CA ARG A 57 -2.01 10.09 14.03
C ARG A 57 -1.98 8.76 13.32
N GLY A 58 -1.52 8.72 12.13
CA GLY A 58 -1.53 7.48 11.37
C GLY A 58 -2.90 6.97 10.95
N GLU A 59 -3.97 7.70 11.24
CA GLU A 59 -5.33 7.31 10.83
C GLU A 59 -5.45 7.20 9.31
N THR A 60 -4.76 8.07 8.59
CA THR A 60 -4.74 8.04 7.14
C THR A 60 -4.11 6.74 6.64
N MET A 61 -3.03 6.31 7.29
CA MET A 61 -2.37 5.06 6.93
C MET A 61 -3.26 3.85 7.19
N GLU A 62 -3.96 3.84 8.30
CA GLU A 62 -4.90 2.76 8.61
C GLU A 62 -6.02 2.69 7.58
N SER A 63 -6.59 3.84 7.23
CA SER A 63 -7.66 3.90 6.24
C SER A 63 -7.18 3.46 4.87
N LEU A 64 -6.01 3.91 4.45
CA LEU A 64 -5.43 3.51 3.17
C LEU A 64 -5.11 2.02 3.15
N SER A 65 -4.60 1.49 4.25
CA SER A 65 -4.32 0.06 4.39
C SER A 65 -5.59 -0.77 4.20
N TYR A 66 -6.66 -0.37 4.84
CA TYR A 66 -7.94 -1.06 4.73
C TYR A 66 -8.46 -1.03 3.28
N LEU A 67 -8.46 0.14 2.66
CA LEU A 67 -8.94 0.30 1.29
C LEU A 67 -8.07 -0.47 0.29
N ALA A 68 -6.76 -0.43 0.48
CA ALA A 68 -5.85 -1.18 -0.38
C ALA A 68 -6.08 -2.69 -0.25
N SER A 69 -6.34 -3.15 0.96
CA SER A 69 -6.66 -4.55 1.22
C SER A 69 -7.94 -4.96 0.49
N LEU A 70 -8.96 -4.12 0.52
CA LEU A 70 -10.21 -4.40 -0.22
C LEU A 70 -9.97 -4.50 -1.72
N VAL A 71 -9.17 -3.60 -2.26
CA VAL A 71 -8.85 -3.62 -3.69
C VAL A 71 -8.08 -4.89 -4.05
N ALA A 72 -7.07 -5.23 -3.27
CA ALA A 72 -6.27 -6.43 -3.53
C ALA A 72 -7.12 -7.70 -3.48
N ASN A 73 -8.01 -7.77 -2.51
CA ASN A 73 -8.82 -8.97 -2.29
C ASN A 73 -10.06 -9.07 -3.16
N ARG A 74 -10.28 -8.12 -4.07
CA ARG A 74 -11.27 -8.26 -5.13
C ARG A 74 -10.81 -9.25 -6.19
N LEU A 75 -9.51 -9.44 -6.32
CA LEU A 75 -8.96 -10.38 -7.28
C LEU A 75 -9.12 -11.80 -6.74
N GLU A 76 -9.26 -12.76 -7.65
CA GLU A 76 -9.37 -14.15 -7.28
C GLU A 76 -8.09 -14.65 -6.59
N GLY A 77 -8.23 -15.59 -5.71
CA GLY A 77 -7.14 -16.20 -4.99
C GLY A 77 -7.31 -16.08 -3.48
N ASP A 78 -6.30 -16.48 -2.75
CA ASP A 78 -6.34 -16.45 -1.29
C ASP A 78 -6.36 -15.03 -0.75
N TYR A 79 -7.08 -14.85 0.34
CA TYR A 79 -7.10 -13.58 1.05
C TYR A 79 -5.68 -13.22 1.51
N ILE A 80 -5.29 -11.96 1.30
CA ILE A 80 -4.02 -11.47 1.81
C ILE A 80 -4.26 -10.41 2.88
N LYS A 81 -3.42 -10.43 3.90
CA LYS A 81 -3.45 -9.45 4.97
C LYS A 81 -2.46 -8.34 4.59
N LEU A 82 -2.96 -7.14 4.38
CA LEU A 82 -2.17 -6.02 3.90
C LEU A 82 -1.99 -4.98 4.99
N GLY A 83 -0.77 -4.48 5.12
CA GLY A 83 -0.46 -3.36 6.00
C GLY A 83 0.38 -2.34 5.26
N LEU A 84 0.39 -1.11 5.76
CA LEU A 84 1.23 -0.04 5.26
C LEU A 84 2.25 0.38 6.32
N ASP A 85 3.41 0.78 5.86
CA ASP A 85 4.48 1.21 6.75
C ASP A 85 5.05 2.56 6.32
#